data_0d6ab986ad336f37290c378c9cf7b533
#
_entry.id   0d6ab986ad336f37290c378c9cf7b533
#
_cell.length_a   1.000
_cell.length_b   1.000
_cell.length_c   1.000
_cell.angle_alpha   90.00
_cell.angle_beta   90.00
_cell.angle_gamma   90.00
#
_symmetry.space_group_name_H-M   'P 1'
#
loop_
_entity.id
_entity.type
_entity.pdbx_description
1 polymer ?
#
loop_
_entity_poly.entity_id
_entity_poly.type
_entity_poly.pdbx_seq_one_letter_code
_entity_poly.pdbx_strand_id
1 'polypeptide(L)'
;MFTGLIQSIGKIKRNSFGITVDGIEPFSPIKLGDSISVDGVCLTVAKILNNAFLVDISEETLQRTNLGKKADKNSYVNLEPALRLSDRLGGHIVSGHIDGMGEVVSIENLNNSWNVQLSWYESKFCRYMCDKASISINGISLTVSEIFDNGCKFSVAVIPHTWSNTCLQFLALGEKVNLEVDLMAKYAEKLLRIDEIKIKSASKKDSIITENWMNEQGWM
;
A
#
# COMPACT_ATOMS: atom_id res chain seq x y z
N MET A 1 -9.02 8.32 0.66
CA MET A 1 -9.04 7.37 -0.48
C MET A 1 -8.38 8.03 -1.65
N PHE A 2 -7.57 7.29 -2.39
CA PHE A 2 -6.72 7.74 -3.49
C PHE A 2 -6.84 6.76 -4.67
N THR A 3 -6.24 7.09 -5.79
CA THR A 3 -6.25 6.27 -7.01
C THR A 3 -4.91 5.58 -7.28
N GLY A 4 -3.84 6.07 -6.64
CA GLY A 4 -2.47 5.69 -6.94
C GLY A 4 -1.91 6.33 -8.21
N LEU A 5 -2.54 7.42 -8.67
CA LEU A 5 -2.04 8.25 -9.79
C LEU A 5 -1.41 9.51 -9.24
N ILE A 6 -0.10 9.55 -9.26
CA ILE A 6 0.68 10.64 -8.68
C ILE A 6 0.45 11.94 -9.44
N GLN A 7 0.17 13.00 -8.71
CA GLN A 7 -0.12 14.33 -9.28
C GLN A 7 1.09 15.26 -9.24
N SER A 8 1.98 15.08 -8.25
CA SER A 8 3.24 15.80 -8.18
C SER A 8 4.30 15.05 -7.38
N ILE A 9 5.52 15.52 -7.51
CA ILE A 9 6.67 15.12 -6.68
C ILE A 9 7.00 16.32 -5.77
N GLY A 10 6.95 16.08 -4.47
CA GLY A 10 7.35 17.07 -3.45
C GLY A 10 8.61 16.65 -2.70
N LYS A 11 9.00 17.45 -1.72
CA LYS A 11 10.04 17.08 -0.75
C LYS A 11 9.47 17.05 0.65
N ILE A 12 9.85 16.05 1.40
CA ILE A 12 9.50 15.91 2.81
C ILE A 12 10.70 16.26 3.68
N LYS A 13 10.51 17.06 4.73
CA LYS A 13 11.57 17.39 5.68
C LYS A 13 11.05 17.51 7.11
N ARG A 14 11.89 17.13 8.07
CA ARG A 14 11.67 17.39 9.49
C ARG A 14 12.19 18.77 9.87
N ASN A 15 11.44 19.47 10.70
CA ASN A 15 11.84 20.74 11.30
C ASN A 15 11.36 20.81 12.77
N SER A 16 11.63 21.94 13.45
CA SER A 16 11.24 22.15 14.85
C SER A 16 9.72 22.12 15.10
N PHE A 17 8.91 22.28 14.07
CA PHE A 17 7.45 22.33 14.16
C PHE A 17 6.77 21.03 13.72
N GLY A 18 7.53 20.00 13.31
CA GLY A 18 7.00 18.75 12.80
C GLY A 18 7.55 18.41 11.40
N ILE A 19 6.74 17.74 10.59
CA ILE A 19 7.10 17.37 9.23
C ILE A 19 6.39 18.28 8.24
N THR A 20 7.15 18.86 7.31
CA THR A 20 6.63 19.66 6.20
C THR A 20 6.82 18.95 4.88
N VAL A 21 5.86 19.15 3.97
CA VAL A 21 5.86 18.60 2.61
C VAL A 21 5.57 19.75 1.65
N ASP A 22 6.40 19.93 0.63
CA ASP A 22 6.22 20.91 -0.45
C ASP A 22 5.73 20.24 -1.75
N GLY A 23 5.58 21.00 -2.83
CA GLY A 23 5.24 20.46 -4.16
C GLY A 23 3.73 20.32 -4.41
N ILE A 24 2.90 21.16 -3.79
CA ILE A 24 1.44 21.09 -3.86
C ILE A 24 0.80 21.92 -4.98
N GLU A 25 1.55 22.68 -5.76
CA GLU A 25 1.02 23.61 -6.79
C GLU A 25 0.04 22.94 -7.76
N PRO A 26 0.30 21.71 -8.25
CA PRO A 26 -0.57 21.09 -9.25
C PRO A 26 -2.00 20.83 -8.78
N PHE A 27 -2.24 20.76 -7.46
CA PHE A 27 -3.57 20.48 -6.89
C PHE A 27 -4.02 21.51 -5.83
N SER A 28 -3.34 22.66 -5.77
CA SER A 28 -3.77 23.80 -4.93
C SER A 28 -5.08 24.44 -5.50
N PRO A 29 -5.97 25.01 -4.67
CA PRO A 29 -5.77 25.22 -3.24
C PRO A 29 -6.15 24.00 -2.39
N ILE A 30 -5.30 23.69 -1.42
CA ILE A 30 -5.60 22.73 -0.35
C ILE A 30 -6.24 23.45 0.84
N LYS A 31 -6.92 22.68 1.72
CA LYS A 31 -7.57 23.18 2.94
C LYS A 31 -7.03 22.46 4.16
N LEU A 32 -7.17 23.10 5.32
CA LEU A 32 -6.95 22.43 6.61
C LEU A 32 -7.90 21.23 6.73
N GLY A 33 -7.36 20.10 7.18
CA GLY A 33 -8.09 18.86 7.30
C GLY A 33 -8.16 18.03 6.01
N ASP A 34 -7.67 18.53 4.88
CA ASP A 34 -7.57 17.71 3.65
C ASP A 34 -6.63 16.54 3.87
N SER A 35 -6.97 15.41 3.24
CA SER A 35 -6.09 14.24 3.19
C SER A 35 -5.24 14.27 1.93
N ILE A 36 -3.93 14.11 2.09
CA ILE A 36 -2.97 14.00 1.00
C ILE A 36 -2.17 12.71 1.20
N SER A 37 -2.05 11.92 0.16
CA SER A 37 -1.16 10.76 0.12
C SER A 37 0.27 11.25 -0.09
N VAL A 38 1.17 10.91 0.83
CA VAL A 38 2.60 11.20 0.76
C VAL A 38 3.35 9.87 0.74
N ASP A 39 3.93 9.50 -0.40
CA ASP A 39 4.48 8.15 -0.64
C ASP A 39 3.50 7.02 -0.20
N GLY A 40 2.21 7.19 -0.51
CA GLY A 40 1.17 6.23 -0.17
C GLY A 40 0.63 6.35 1.25
N VAL A 41 1.18 7.20 2.09
CA VAL A 41 0.70 7.42 3.46
C VAL A 41 -0.34 8.53 3.47
N CYS A 42 -1.55 8.24 3.93
CA CYS A 42 -2.60 9.23 4.12
C CYS A 42 -2.25 10.16 5.29
N LEU A 43 -1.97 11.42 4.99
CA LEU A 43 -1.65 12.45 5.99
C LEU A 43 -2.67 13.58 5.92
N THR A 44 -2.97 14.17 7.08
CA THR A 44 -3.91 15.28 7.21
C THR A 44 -3.15 16.61 7.24
N VAL A 45 -3.61 17.57 6.46
CA VAL A 45 -3.07 18.94 6.45
C VAL A 45 -3.39 19.63 7.77
N ALA A 46 -2.38 19.79 8.63
CA ALA A 46 -2.50 20.47 9.92
C ALA A 46 -2.29 21.98 9.82
N LYS A 47 -1.43 22.42 8.89
CA LYS A 47 -1.16 23.84 8.63
C LYS A 47 -0.74 24.04 7.17
N ILE A 48 -1.24 25.09 6.55
CA ILE A 48 -0.87 25.47 5.18
C ILE A 48 0.23 26.53 5.24
N LEU A 49 1.27 26.36 4.44
CA LEU A 49 2.36 27.28 4.18
C LEU A 49 2.26 27.75 2.72
N ASN A 50 3.15 28.66 2.24
CA ASN A 50 3.02 29.23 0.88
C ASN A 50 2.92 28.15 -0.21
N ASN A 51 3.87 27.22 -0.27
CA ASN A 51 3.90 26.13 -1.25
C ASN A 51 4.15 24.77 -0.58
N ALA A 52 3.72 24.65 0.67
CA ALA A 52 3.94 23.47 1.47
C ALA A 52 2.82 23.34 2.51
N PHE A 53 2.74 22.19 3.13
CA PHE A 53 1.88 21.95 4.29
C PHE A 53 2.65 21.24 5.40
N LEU A 54 2.20 21.45 6.62
CA LEU A 54 2.67 20.76 7.80
C LEU A 54 1.69 19.65 8.14
N VAL A 55 2.21 18.51 8.54
CA VAL A 55 1.44 17.35 8.98
C VAL A 55 1.89 16.90 10.37
N ASP A 56 0.92 16.40 11.13
CA ASP A 56 1.17 15.66 12.34
C ASP A 56 1.25 14.18 11.98
N ILE A 57 2.35 13.52 12.33
CA ILE A 57 2.57 12.09 12.05
C ILE A 57 2.75 11.37 13.37
N SER A 58 1.97 10.28 13.56
CA SER A 58 2.10 9.43 14.74
C SER A 58 3.41 8.62 14.72
N GLU A 59 3.92 8.28 15.89
CA GLU A 59 5.08 7.40 16.04
C GLU A 59 4.85 6.05 15.33
N GLU A 60 3.64 5.51 15.38
CA GLU A 60 3.27 4.28 14.67
C GLU A 60 3.48 4.44 13.16
N THR A 61 3.03 5.54 12.56
CA THR A 61 3.22 5.83 11.13
C THR A 61 4.70 5.93 10.78
N LEU A 62 5.50 6.61 11.61
CA LEU A 62 6.95 6.73 11.39
C LEU A 62 7.68 5.39 11.48
N GLN A 63 7.21 4.48 12.33
CA GLN A 63 7.81 3.14 12.46
C GLN A 63 7.42 2.20 11.33
N ARG A 64 6.17 2.29 10.84
CA ARG A 64 5.63 1.42 9.79
C ARG A 64 5.96 1.85 8.37
N THR A 65 6.48 3.05 8.18
CA THR A 65 6.73 3.63 6.86
C THR A 65 8.15 4.14 6.70
N ASN A 66 8.55 4.44 5.47
CA ASN A 66 9.85 5.04 5.17
C ASN A 66 9.87 6.56 5.39
N LEU A 67 8.73 7.22 5.72
CA LEU A 67 8.60 8.67 5.76
C LEU A 67 9.54 9.33 6.75
N GLY A 68 9.74 8.74 7.94
CA GLY A 68 10.66 9.28 8.95
C GLY A 68 12.07 9.46 8.40
N LYS A 69 12.61 8.41 7.78
CA LYS A 69 13.95 8.45 7.16
C LYS A 69 14.03 9.40 5.97
N LYS A 70 12.97 9.46 5.16
CA LYS A 70 12.89 10.42 4.05
C LYS A 70 12.84 11.87 4.52
N ALA A 71 12.10 12.14 5.60
CA ALA A 71 12.02 13.47 6.20
C ALA A 71 13.37 13.94 6.77
N ASP A 72 14.12 13.03 7.42
CA ASP A 72 15.45 13.33 7.96
C ASP A 72 16.48 13.60 6.86
N LYS A 73 16.29 13.03 5.66
CA LYS A 73 17.16 13.20 4.48
C LYS A 73 16.70 14.30 3.51
N ASN A 74 15.58 14.98 3.78
CA ASN A 74 14.97 15.94 2.87
C ASN A 74 14.75 15.34 1.47
N SER A 75 14.13 14.15 1.42
CA SER A 75 13.99 13.34 0.22
C SER A 75 12.74 13.68 -0.58
N TYR A 76 12.71 13.25 -1.85
CA TYR A 76 11.53 13.34 -2.70
C TYR A 76 10.46 12.32 -2.29
N VAL A 77 9.20 12.73 -2.44
CA VAL A 77 7.99 11.93 -2.17
C VAL A 77 6.95 12.12 -3.26
N ASN A 78 6.19 11.09 -3.53
CA ASN A 78 5.01 11.13 -4.40
C ASN A 78 3.85 11.77 -3.66
N LEU A 79 3.09 12.63 -4.35
CA LEU A 79 1.93 13.32 -3.79
C LEU A 79 0.69 13.07 -4.62
N GLU A 80 -0.42 12.77 -3.93
CA GLU A 80 -1.74 12.66 -4.50
C GLU A 80 -2.78 13.22 -3.53
N PRO A 81 -3.63 14.20 -3.93
CA PRO A 81 -4.76 14.66 -3.10
C PRO A 81 -5.84 13.58 -3.04
N ALA A 82 -6.66 13.63 -1.98
CA ALA A 82 -7.78 12.70 -1.86
C ALA A 82 -8.74 12.80 -3.05
N LEU A 83 -9.17 11.63 -3.53
CA LEU A 83 -10.12 11.46 -4.65
C LEU A 83 -11.45 12.16 -4.33
N ARG A 84 -11.97 12.94 -5.26
CA ARG A 84 -13.31 13.52 -5.23
C ARG A 84 -14.30 12.60 -5.94
N LEU A 85 -15.58 12.68 -5.62
CA LEU A 85 -16.61 11.85 -6.28
C LEU A 85 -16.72 12.10 -7.80
N SER A 86 -16.28 13.27 -8.28
CA SER A 86 -16.26 13.63 -9.70
C SER A 86 -15.05 13.10 -10.44
N ASP A 87 -14.03 12.61 -9.74
CA ASP A 87 -12.75 12.24 -10.34
C ASP A 87 -12.80 10.81 -10.92
N ARG A 88 -11.93 10.53 -11.87
CA ARG A 88 -11.80 9.20 -12.46
C ARG A 88 -10.92 8.31 -11.60
N LEU A 89 -11.34 7.07 -11.36
CA LEU A 89 -10.51 6.03 -10.77
C LEU A 89 -9.68 5.35 -11.86
N GLY A 90 -8.53 5.94 -12.21
CA GLY A 90 -7.65 5.44 -13.27
C GLY A 90 -6.66 4.36 -12.85
N GLY A 91 -6.43 4.19 -11.54
CA GLY A 91 -5.64 3.12 -10.93
C GLY A 91 -6.50 2.09 -10.23
N HIS A 92 -6.23 1.87 -8.93
CA HIS A 92 -7.08 1.06 -8.05
C HIS A 92 -7.42 1.84 -6.78
N ILE A 93 -8.24 1.27 -5.90
CA ILE A 93 -8.60 1.91 -4.63
C ILE A 93 -7.43 1.80 -3.67
N VAL A 94 -6.73 2.91 -3.45
CA VAL A 94 -5.65 3.06 -2.47
C VAL A 94 -6.18 3.78 -1.25
N SER A 95 -6.04 3.17 -0.08
CA SER A 95 -6.55 3.76 1.16
C SER A 95 -5.60 4.78 1.77
N GLY A 96 -4.32 4.65 1.50
CA GLY A 96 -3.25 5.41 2.14
C GLY A 96 -2.82 4.82 3.48
N HIS A 97 -3.22 3.58 3.77
CA HIS A 97 -2.88 2.87 4.99
C HIS A 97 -1.88 1.75 4.67
N ILE A 98 -0.62 2.07 4.84
CA ILE A 98 0.49 1.18 4.49
C ILE A 98 0.40 -0.12 5.29
N ASP A 99 0.46 -1.25 4.60
CA ASP A 99 0.47 -2.57 5.21
C ASP A 99 1.83 -2.92 5.78
N GLY A 100 2.86 -2.65 5.00
CA GLY A 100 4.24 -2.92 5.38
C GLY A 100 5.22 -2.25 4.43
N MET A 101 6.49 -2.55 4.63
CA MET A 101 7.56 -2.09 3.75
C MET A 101 8.12 -3.25 2.93
N GLY A 102 8.64 -2.91 1.78
CA GLY A 102 9.47 -3.78 0.96
C GLY A 102 10.80 -3.13 0.61
N GLU A 103 11.60 -3.88 -0.12
CA GLU A 103 12.92 -3.46 -0.58
C GLU A 103 13.03 -3.66 -2.09
N VAL A 104 13.71 -2.74 -2.74
CA VAL A 104 14.04 -2.84 -4.17
C VAL A 104 15.16 -3.86 -4.36
N VAL A 105 14.84 -4.98 -5.01
CA VAL A 105 15.78 -6.08 -5.27
C VAL A 105 16.56 -5.88 -6.57
N SER A 106 15.86 -5.44 -7.63
CA SER A 106 16.49 -5.13 -8.91
C SER A 106 15.70 -4.06 -9.67
N ILE A 107 16.41 -3.33 -10.52
CA ILE A 107 15.85 -2.39 -11.48
C ILE A 107 16.52 -2.67 -12.82
N GLU A 108 15.76 -3.12 -13.79
CA GLU A 108 16.24 -3.41 -15.15
C GLU A 108 15.58 -2.43 -16.12
N ASN A 109 16.40 -1.71 -16.86
CA ASN A 109 15.92 -0.84 -17.94
C ASN A 109 15.76 -1.66 -19.21
N LEU A 110 14.53 -1.78 -19.67
CA LEU A 110 14.14 -2.38 -20.95
C LEU A 110 13.94 -1.27 -21.98
N ASN A 111 13.92 -1.61 -23.27
CA ASN A 111 13.83 -0.61 -24.35
C ASN A 111 12.70 0.42 -24.17
N ASN A 112 11.53 0.00 -23.68
CA ASN A 112 10.34 0.84 -23.55
C ASN A 112 9.71 0.81 -22.14
N SER A 113 10.40 0.29 -21.14
CA SER A 113 9.88 0.17 -19.77
C SER A 113 11.01 -0.13 -18.79
N TRP A 114 10.68 -0.10 -17.50
CA TRP A 114 11.55 -0.61 -16.43
C TRP A 114 10.87 -1.80 -15.79
N ASN A 115 11.63 -2.86 -15.55
CA ASN A 115 11.21 -3.97 -14.69
C ASN A 115 11.80 -3.74 -13.31
N VAL A 116 10.92 -3.54 -12.32
CA VAL A 116 11.33 -3.32 -10.93
C VAL A 116 10.91 -4.52 -10.11
N GLN A 117 11.88 -5.20 -9.50
CA GLN A 117 11.62 -6.32 -8.60
C GLN A 117 11.72 -5.86 -7.15
N LEU A 118 10.74 -6.26 -6.35
CA LEU A 118 10.62 -5.92 -4.93
C LEU A 118 10.46 -7.17 -4.08
N SER A 119 10.84 -7.05 -2.82
CA SER A 119 10.64 -8.09 -1.81
C SER A 119 9.94 -7.50 -0.59
N TRP A 120 8.94 -8.19 -0.05
CA TRP A 120 8.33 -7.85 1.22
C TRP A 120 9.28 -8.12 2.39
N TYR A 121 9.28 -7.26 3.41
CA TYR A 121 9.94 -7.58 4.67
C TYR A 121 9.14 -8.55 5.53
N GLU A 122 7.81 -8.52 5.41
CA GLU A 122 6.91 -9.34 6.22
C GLU A 122 6.16 -10.35 5.34
N SER A 123 6.44 -11.63 5.53
CA SER A 123 5.85 -12.74 4.73
C SER A 123 4.32 -12.84 4.84
N LYS A 124 3.72 -12.27 5.89
CA LYS A 124 2.25 -12.29 6.07
C LYS A 124 1.48 -11.61 4.94
N PHE A 125 2.12 -10.72 4.15
CA PHE A 125 1.49 -10.03 3.03
C PHE A 125 1.69 -10.73 1.69
N CYS A 126 2.61 -11.71 1.62
CA CYS A 126 2.92 -12.44 0.39
C CYS A 126 1.68 -13.12 -0.22
N ARG A 127 0.77 -13.60 0.60
CA ARG A 127 -0.48 -14.27 0.21
C ARG A 127 -1.46 -13.41 -0.59
N TYR A 128 -1.31 -12.08 -0.55
CA TYR A 128 -2.16 -11.17 -1.32
C TYR A 128 -1.62 -10.91 -2.73
N MET A 129 -0.41 -11.42 -3.02
CA MET A 129 0.25 -11.20 -4.29
C MET A 129 -0.11 -12.31 -5.26
N CYS A 130 -0.59 -11.93 -6.43
CA CYS A 130 -0.77 -12.82 -7.57
C CYS A 130 -0.46 -12.08 -8.86
N ASP A 131 -0.26 -12.82 -9.94
CA ASP A 131 -0.04 -12.23 -11.26
C ASP A 131 -1.23 -11.33 -11.64
N LYS A 132 -0.92 -10.15 -12.17
CA LYS A 132 -1.90 -9.12 -12.55
C LYS A 132 -2.67 -8.48 -11.40
N ALA A 133 -2.34 -8.77 -10.14
CA ALA A 133 -2.89 -8.02 -9.02
C ALA A 133 -2.45 -6.54 -9.08
N SER A 134 -3.25 -5.66 -8.48
CA SER A 134 -2.84 -4.29 -8.21
C SER A 134 -2.08 -4.21 -6.89
N ILE A 135 -1.08 -3.36 -6.85
CA ILE A 135 -0.33 -3.01 -5.63
C ILE A 135 0.00 -1.53 -5.65
N SER A 136 -0.01 -0.90 -4.49
CA SER A 136 0.50 0.46 -4.32
C SER A 136 1.94 0.43 -3.80
N ILE A 137 2.86 1.05 -4.55
CA ILE A 137 4.29 1.19 -4.21
C ILE A 137 4.59 2.67 -4.04
N ASN A 138 4.93 3.11 -2.82
CA ASN A 138 5.06 4.54 -2.50
C ASN A 138 3.88 5.37 -3.05
N GLY A 139 2.66 4.86 -2.92
CA GLY A 139 1.44 5.51 -3.39
C GLY A 139 1.12 5.34 -4.88
N ILE A 140 1.99 4.70 -5.66
CA ILE A 140 1.80 4.51 -7.10
C ILE A 140 1.05 3.20 -7.35
N SER A 141 -0.08 3.26 -8.04
CA SER A 141 -0.82 2.09 -8.50
C SER A 141 -0.07 1.39 -9.63
N LEU A 142 0.34 0.16 -9.39
CA LEU A 142 1.08 -0.65 -10.36
C LEU A 142 0.49 -2.06 -10.45
N THR A 143 0.70 -2.69 -11.60
CA THR A 143 0.27 -4.07 -11.86
C THR A 143 1.44 -5.01 -11.64
N VAL A 144 1.23 -6.04 -10.85
CA VAL A 144 2.19 -7.15 -10.68
C VAL A 144 2.31 -7.89 -12.00
N SER A 145 3.53 -7.94 -12.54
CA SER A 145 3.83 -8.66 -13.79
C SER A 145 4.14 -10.12 -13.54
N GLU A 146 4.82 -10.42 -12.44
CA GLU A 146 5.26 -11.77 -12.08
C GLU A 146 5.48 -11.87 -10.57
N ILE A 147 5.25 -13.04 -9.99
CA ILE A 147 5.50 -13.34 -8.58
C ILE A 147 6.57 -14.42 -8.43
N PHE A 148 7.33 -14.34 -7.33
CA PHE A 148 8.37 -15.31 -6.93
C PHE A 148 8.22 -15.61 -5.44
N ASP A 149 8.79 -16.71 -4.99
CA ASP A 149 8.82 -17.09 -3.57
C ASP A 149 7.42 -17.02 -2.92
N ASN A 150 6.40 -17.57 -3.60
CA ASN A 150 5.00 -17.53 -3.16
C ASN A 150 4.47 -16.10 -2.89
N GLY A 151 4.86 -15.14 -3.72
CA GLY A 151 4.43 -13.75 -3.62
C GLY A 151 5.28 -12.88 -2.69
N CYS A 152 6.31 -13.45 -2.02
CA CYS A 152 7.20 -12.66 -1.16
C CYS A 152 8.16 -11.78 -1.96
N LYS A 153 8.42 -12.14 -3.21
CA LYS A 153 9.03 -11.27 -4.22
C LYS A 153 8.10 -11.15 -5.40
N PHE A 154 8.11 -10.00 -6.03
CA PHE A 154 7.29 -9.72 -7.20
C PHE A 154 7.95 -8.66 -8.08
N SER A 155 7.57 -8.65 -9.35
CA SER A 155 8.01 -7.65 -10.31
C SER A 155 6.85 -6.79 -10.78
N VAL A 156 7.14 -5.55 -11.13
CA VAL A 156 6.22 -4.61 -11.78
C VAL A 156 6.86 -4.03 -13.02
N ALA A 157 6.09 -3.90 -14.10
CA ALA A 157 6.52 -3.23 -15.31
C ALA A 157 6.09 -1.76 -15.27
N VAL A 158 7.06 -0.85 -15.34
CA VAL A 158 6.82 0.59 -15.25
C VAL A 158 7.03 1.24 -16.62
N ILE A 159 6.00 1.91 -17.13
CA ILE A 159 6.06 2.64 -18.41
C ILE A 159 6.84 3.97 -18.25
N PRO A 160 7.40 4.53 -19.33
CA PRO A 160 8.22 5.75 -19.28
C PRO A 160 7.53 6.93 -18.61
N HIS A 161 6.24 7.13 -18.89
CA HIS A 161 5.47 8.21 -18.28
C HIS A 161 5.44 8.10 -16.76
N THR A 162 5.13 6.93 -16.21
CA THR A 162 5.08 6.70 -14.74
C THR A 162 6.47 6.82 -14.13
N TRP A 163 7.49 6.28 -14.79
CA TRP A 163 8.88 6.39 -14.31
C TRP A 163 9.31 7.84 -14.14
N SER A 164 9.12 8.66 -15.17
CA SER A 164 9.60 10.06 -15.20
C SER A 164 8.77 11.02 -14.33
N ASN A 165 7.50 10.70 -14.07
CA ASN A 165 6.59 11.57 -13.32
C ASN A 165 6.36 11.12 -11.87
N THR A 166 7.13 10.16 -11.37
CA THR A 166 7.06 9.69 -9.98
C THR A 166 8.45 9.55 -9.37
N CYS A 167 8.50 9.33 -8.05
CA CYS A 167 9.75 9.06 -7.35
C CYS A 167 10.41 7.73 -7.71
N LEU A 168 9.83 6.91 -8.60
CA LEU A 168 10.47 5.68 -9.09
C LEU A 168 11.82 5.98 -9.77
N GLN A 169 11.94 7.11 -10.47
CA GLN A 169 13.19 7.54 -11.12
C GLN A 169 14.38 7.73 -10.15
N PHE A 170 14.11 7.91 -8.87
CA PHE A 170 15.13 8.09 -7.83
C PHE A 170 15.42 6.83 -7.03
N LEU A 171 14.70 5.72 -7.32
CA LEU A 171 14.89 4.47 -6.58
C LEU A 171 16.28 3.89 -6.82
N ALA A 172 16.85 3.36 -5.75
CA ALA A 172 18.11 2.61 -5.78
C ALA A 172 17.91 1.19 -5.23
N LEU A 173 18.84 0.30 -5.56
CA LEU A 173 18.87 -1.05 -4.99
C LEU A 173 18.98 -0.98 -3.46
N GLY A 174 18.25 -1.83 -2.76
CA GLY A 174 18.19 -1.86 -1.30
C GLY A 174 17.35 -0.74 -0.67
N GLU A 175 16.74 0.14 -1.49
CA GLU A 175 15.88 1.20 -0.96
C GLU A 175 14.55 0.63 -0.45
N LYS A 176 14.13 1.16 0.71
CA LYS A 176 12.85 0.78 1.33
C LYS A 176 11.70 1.55 0.70
N VAL A 177 10.64 0.84 0.38
CA VAL A 177 9.40 1.40 -0.17
C VAL A 177 8.21 1.05 0.71
N ASN A 178 7.23 1.95 0.77
CA ASN A 178 5.94 1.69 1.38
C ASN A 178 5.10 0.84 0.45
N LEU A 179 4.47 -0.22 0.97
CA LEU A 179 3.63 -1.13 0.21
C LEU A 179 2.23 -1.19 0.82
N GLU A 180 1.21 -1.08 -0.03
CA GLU A 180 -0.18 -1.29 0.32
C GLU A 180 -0.78 -2.28 -0.67
N VAL A 181 -1.31 -3.42 -0.17
CA VAL A 181 -2.01 -4.41 -1.00
C VAL A 181 -3.40 -3.91 -1.38
N ASP A 182 -3.93 -4.41 -2.48
CA ASP A 182 -5.30 -4.08 -2.90
C ASP A 182 -6.30 -4.39 -1.78
N LEU A 183 -7.11 -3.40 -1.45
CA LEU A 183 -8.13 -3.50 -0.40
C LEU A 183 -9.12 -4.64 -0.67
N MET A 184 -9.43 -4.91 -1.95
CA MET A 184 -10.31 -6.01 -2.35
C MET A 184 -9.74 -7.37 -1.96
N ALA A 185 -8.42 -7.56 -2.06
CA ALA A 185 -7.77 -8.81 -1.65
C ALA A 185 -7.92 -9.06 -0.14
N LYS A 186 -7.83 -8.01 0.69
CA LYS A 186 -8.03 -8.09 2.15
C LYS A 186 -9.47 -8.47 2.50
N TYR A 187 -10.45 -7.89 1.81
CA TYR A 187 -11.86 -8.22 2.03
C TYR A 187 -12.19 -9.63 1.55
N ALA A 188 -11.69 -10.03 0.39
CA ALA A 188 -11.88 -11.39 -0.12
C ALA A 188 -11.33 -12.44 0.87
N GLU A 189 -10.11 -12.24 1.38
CA GLU A 189 -9.55 -13.13 2.41
C GLU A 189 -10.44 -13.20 3.65
N LYS A 190 -10.91 -12.06 4.14
CA LYS A 190 -11.77 -12.03 5.33
C LYS A 190 -13.06 -12.79 5.14
N LEU A 191 -13.69 -12.68 3.97
CA LEU A 191 -14.93 -13.39 3.64
C LEU A 191 -14.71 -14.91 3.54
N LEU A 192 -13.65 -15.35 2.85
CA LEU A 192 -13.31 -16.77 2.72
C LEU A 192 -13.03 -17.42 4.07
N ARG A 193 -12.34 -16.74 4.98
CA ARG A 193 -12.06 -17.25 6.34
C ARG A 193 -13.33 -17.41 7.19
N ILE A 194 -14.36 -16.60 6.97
CA ILE A 194 -15.63 -16.73 7.67
C ILE A 194 -16.32 -18.04 7.29
N ASP A 195 -16.26 -18.41 6.01
CA ASP A 195 -16.87 -19.66 5.53
C ASP A 195 -16.12 -20.89 6.06
N GLU A 196 -14.78 -20.86 6.13
CA GLU A 196 -14.00 -21.93 6.76
C GLU A 196 -14.36 -22.14 8.23
N ILE A 197 -14.60 -21.07 8.98
CA ILE A 197 -15.02 -21.14 10.40
C ILE A 197 -16.41 -21.75 10.50
N LYS A 198 -17.35 -21.39 9.63
CA LYS A 198 -18.70 -21.97 9.59
C LYS A 198 -18.68 -23.44 9.23
N ILE A 199 -17.89 -23.84 8.23
CA ILE A 199 -17.74 -25.25 7.83
C ILE A 199 -17.15 -26.07 8.98
N LYS A 200 -16.08 -25.59 9.63
CA LYS A 200 -15.48 -26.26 10.80
C LYS A 200 -16.43 -26.34 12.00
N SER A 201 -17.31 -25.36 12.19
CA SER A 201 -18.32 -25.39 13.25
C SER A 201 -19.51 -26.30 12.91
N ALA A 202 -19.89 -26.41 11.64
CA ALA A 202 -20.90 -27.34 11.16
C ALA A 202 -20.41 -28.79 11.27
N SER A 203 -19.18 -29.09 10.81
CA SER A 203 -18.60 -30.44 10.91
C SER A 203 -18.41 -30.90 12.36
N LYS A 204 -18.24 -29.98 13.31
CA LYS A 204 -18.25 -30.32 14.74
C LYS A 204 -19.65 -30.61 15.29
N LYS A 205 -20.72 -30.05 14.68
CA LYS A 205 -22.10 -30.33 15.08
C LYS A 205 -22.63 -31.66 14.50
N ASP A 206 -22.17 -32.01 13.30
CA ASP A 206 -22.55 -33.29 12.65
C ASP A 206 -21.89 -34.52 13.29
N SER A 207 -20.91 -34.33 14.19
CA SER A 207 -20.27 -35.43 14.94
C SER A 207 -20.96 -35.77 16.26
N ILE A 208 -22.23 -35.41 16.44
CA ILE A 208 -23.00 -35.71 17.67
C ILE A 208 -23.47 -37.19 17.67
N ILE A 209 -23.44 -37.87 16.54
CA ILE A 209 -23.70 -39.32 16.45
C ILE A 209 -22.35 -40.04 16.63
N THR A 210 -22.03 -40.36 17.87
CA THR A 210 -20.86 -41.19 18.20
C THR A 210 -21.33 -42.61 18.46
N GLU A 211 -20.42 -43.61 18.35
CA GLU A 211 -20.72 -45.00 18.74
C GLU A 211 -21.26 -45.06 20.19
N ASN A 212 -20.73 -44.29 21.11
CA ASN A 212 -21.24 -44.18 22.47
C ASN A 212 -22.68 -43.66 22.52
N TRP A 213 -23.03 -42.63 21.74
CA TRP A 213 -24.41 -42.14 21.65
C TRP A 213 -25.35 -43.17 21.07
N MET A 214 -24.92 -43.91 20.02
CA MET A 214 -25.71 -45.01 19.43
C MET A 214 -25.94 -46.15 20.43
N ASN A 215 -24.90 -46.53 21.21
CA ASN A 215 -25.04 -47.53 22.27
C ASN A 215 -25.99 -47.07 23.38
N GLU A 216 -25.93 -45.81 23.82
CA GLU A 216 -26.82 -45.24 24.84
C GLU A 216 -28.29 -45.17 24.36
N GLN A 217 -28.51 -45.05 23.04
CA GLN A 217 -29.83 -45.06 22.44
C GLN A 217 -30.33 -46.46 22.02
N GLY A 218 -29.53 -47.49 22.28
CA GLY A 218 -29.93 -48.88 21.98
C GLY A 218 -29.94 -49.27 20.50
N TRP A 219 -29.11 -48.56 19.69
CA TRP A 219 -29.01 -48.79 18.24
C TRP A 219 -27.91 -49.75 17.85
N MET A 220 -27.10 -50.17 18.79
CA MET A 220 -26.09 -51.25 18.65
C MET A 220 -26.09 -52.15 19.89
#